data_80cd9ccc442773d0d375038615d98ac3
#
_entry.id   80cd9ccc442773d0d375038615d98ac3
#
_cell.length_a   1.000
_cell.length_b   1.000
_cell.length_c   1.000
_cell.angle_alpha   90.00
_cell.angle_beta   90.00
_cell.angle_gamma   90.00
#
_symmetry.space_group_name_H-M   'P 1'
#
loop_
_entity.id
_entity.type
_entity.pdbx_description
1 polymer ?
#
loop_
_entity_poly.entity_id
_entity_poly.type
_entity_poly.pdbx_seq_one_letter_code
_entity_poly.pdbx_strand_id
1 'polypeptide(L)'
;MLFRHCPFLFENRRDEVMEKLNDVITAIDDFVWGPVMLILLVGTGIFLTIRTRFLTWRNLGYALKSTLSKEARTKSHGEGDVSPFSALTTALAATIGTGNIVGVATAMVSGGPGALVWMWISATFGLTSKFSECMLAIKYREINAKGEMSGGPMYTMKKALKNKRFGAVLAWLFALFAVIASFGIG
;
A
#
# COMPACT_ATOMS: atom_id res chain seq x y z
N MET A 1 -7.65 -38.39 42.91
CA MET A 1 -7.96 -38.95 41.57
C MET A 1 -8.82 -37.98 40.73
N LEU A 2 -8.61 -36.66 40.83
CA LEU A 2 -9.51 -35.61 40.27
C LEU A 2 -8.80 -34.55 39.37
N PHE A 3 -7.51 -34.76 39.04
CA PHE A 3 -6.75 -33.76 38.24
C PHE A 3 -6.37 -34.19 36.82
N ARG A 4 -6.97 -35.28 36.30
CA ARG A 4 -6.61 -35.83 34.98
C ARG A 4 -7.52 -35.38 33.80
N HIS A 5 -8.55 -34.56 34.06
CA HIS A 5 -9.52 -34.15 33.01
C HIS A 5 -9.46 -32.65 32.65
N CYS A 6 -8.48 -31.90 33.14
CA CYS A 6 -8.40 -30.47 32.93
C CYS A 6 -7.78 -30.02 31.59
N PRO A 7 -6.85 -30.74 30.93
CA PRO A 7 -6.27 -30.27 29.65
C PRO A 7 -7.26 -30.25 28.51
N PHE A 8 -8.17 -31.23 28.45
CA PHE A 8 -9.15 -31.35 27.35
C PHE A 8 -10.18 -30.19 27.34
N LEU A 9 -10.62 -29.69 28.48
CA LEU A 9 -11.56 -28.59 28.58
C LEU A 9 -10.93 -27.24 28.22
N PHE A 10 -9.64 -27.07 28.52
CA PHE A 10 -8.90 -25.86 28.17
C PHE A 10 -8.53 -25.84 26.70
N GLU A 11 -8.26 -26.97 26.07
CA GLU A 11 -7.98 -27.13 24.67
C GLU A 11 -9.23 -26.84 23.84
N ASN A 12 -10.36 -27.42 24.18
CA ASN A 12 -11.65 -27.17 23.51
C ASN A 12 -12.11 -25.71 23.61
N ARG A 13 -11.87 -25.07 24.76
CA ARG A 13 -12.19 -23.64 24.95
C ARG A 13 -11.27 -22.72 24.14
N ARG A 14 -9.98 -23.08 23.99
CA ARG A 14 -9.05 -22.32 23.13
C ARG A 14 -9.47 -22.42 21.66
N ASP A 15 -9.83 -23.59 21.19
CA ASP A 15 -10.24 -23.83 19.83
C ASP A 15 -11.53 -23.07 19.50
N GLU A 16 -12.51 -23.07 20.39
CA GLU A 16 -13.75 -22.29 20.26
C GLU A 16 -13.48 -20.75 20.23
N VAL A 17 -12.56 -20.25 21.06
CA VAL A 17 -12.18 -18.85 21.05
C VAL A 17 -11.43 -18.48 19.79
N MET A 18 -10.53 -19.36 19.33
CA MET A 18 -9.78 -19.14 18.08
C MET A 18 -10.69 -19.16 16.85
N GLU A 19 -11.68 -20.06 16.82
CA GLU A 19 -12.68 -20.11 15.77
C GLU A 19 -13.51 -18.83 15.72
N LYS A 20 -14.04 -18.36 16.84
CA LYS A 20 -14.78 -17.09 16.93
C LYS A 20 -13.93 -15.88 16.55
N LEU A 21 -12.66 -15.86 16.95
CA LEU A 21 -11.72 -14.81 16.53
C LEU A 21 -11.50 -14.83 15.02
N ASN A 22 -11.32 -16.02 14.45
CA ASN A 22 -11.13 -16.18 13.02
C ASN A 22 -12.37 -15.74 12.24
N ASP A 23 -13.55 -16.08 12.70
CA ASP A 23 -14.82 -15.65 12.10
C ASP A 23 -14.97 -14.13 12.10
N VAL A 24 -14.64 -13.48 13.21
CA VAL A 24 -14.67 -12.01 13.32
C VAL A 24 -13.64 -11.37 12.39
N ILE A 25 -12.42 -11.90 12.35
CA ILE A 25 -11.37 -11.39 11.45
C ILE A 25 -11.78 -11.56 9.99
N THR A 26 -12.32 -12.71 9.62
CA THR A 26 -12.81 -12.99 8.26
C THR A 26 -13.95 -12.06 7.88
N ALA A 27 -14.91 -11.84 8.79
CA ALA A 27 -16.01 -10.91 8.53
C ALA A 27 -15.54 -9.47 8.35
N ILE A 28 -14.52 -9.04 9.09
CA ILE A 28 -13.89 -7.72 8.92
C ILE A 28 -13.16 -7.66 7.59
N ASP A 29 -12.41 -8.70 7.22
CA ASP A 29 -11.67 -8.78 5.97
C ASP A 29 -12.62 -8.72 4.76
N ASP A 30 -13.68 -9.52 4.76
CA ASP A 30 -14.71 -9.53 3.72
C ASP A 30 -15.42 -8.17 3.59
N PHE A 31 -15.66 -7.48 4.71
CA PHE A 31 -16.25 -6.14 4.68
C PHE A 31 -15.26 -5.11 4.12
N VAL A 32 -14.00 -5.14 4.54
CA VAL A 32 -12.97 -4.18 4.11
C VAL A 32 -12.62 -4.37 2.63
N TRP A 33 -12.47 -5.63 2.18
CA TRP A 33 -12.16 -5.96 0.79
C TRP A 33 -13.40 -6.16 -0.08
N GLY A 34 -14.57 -5.84 0.44
CA GLY A 34 -15.83 -5.93 -0.26
C GLY A 34 -15.96 -4.94 -1.43
N PRO A 35 -17.12 -4.96 -2.10
CA PRO A 35 -17.39 -4.13 -3.29
C PRO A 35 -17.16 -2.63 -3.08
N VAL A 36 -17.40 -2.13 -1.86
CA VAL A 36 -17.23 -0.70 -1.53
C VAL A 36 -15.77 -0.28 -1.69
N MET A 37 -14.82 -1.05 -1.12
CA MET A 37 -13.41 -0.74 -1.24
C MET A 37 -12.92 -0.87 -2.69
N LEU A 38 -13.37 -1.88 -3.42
CA LEU A 38 -13.03 -2.04 -4.83
C LEU A 38 -13.50 -0.86 -5.67
N ILE A 39 -14.74 -0.40 -5.47
CA ILE A 39 -15.29 0.78 -6.14
C ILE A 39 -14.48 2.04 -5.79
N LEU A 40 -14.12 2.20 -4.51
CA LEU A 40 -13.32 3.34 -4.07
C LEU A 40 -11.92 3.33 -4.70
N LEU A 41 -11.24 2.17 -4.73
CA LEU A 41 -9.90 2.04 -5.30
C LEU A 41 -9.90 2.30 -6.81
N VAL A 42 -10.74 1.60 -7.55
CA VAL A 42 -10.84 1.74 -9.01
C VAL A 42 -11.40 3.11 -9.38
N GLY A 43 -12.45 3.56 -8.69
CA GLY A 43 -13.09 4.85 -8.90
C GLY A 43 -12.13 6.03 -8.66
N THR A 44 -11.33 5.96 -7.60
CA THR A 44 -10.29 6.97 -7.32
C THR A 44 -9.23 6.96 -8.43
N GLY A 45 -8.82 5.80 -8.91
CA GLY A 45 -7.88 5.66 -10.02
C GLY A 45 -8.40 6.27 -11.31
N ILE A 46 -9.66 5.98 -11.66
CA ILE A 46 -10.34 6.57 -12.83
C ILE A 46 -10.46 8.09 -12.67
N PHE A 47 -10.97 8.55 -11.52
CA PHE A 47 -11.12 9.98 -11.25
C PHE A 47 -9.79 10.73 -11.39
N LEU A 48 -8.71 10.23 -10.79
CA LEU A 48 -7.39 10.83 -10.89
C LEU A 48 -6.85 10.80 -12.32
N THR A 49 -7.07 9.72 -13.05
CA THR A 49 -6.63 9.59 -14.46
C THR A 49 -7.28 10.65 -15.33
N ILE A 50 -8.59 10.85 -15.18
CA ILE A 50 -9.34 11.89 -15.92
C ILE A 50 -8.89 13.29 -15.46
N ARG A 51 -8.80 13.52 -14.14
CA ARG A 51 -8.45 14.82 -13.57
C ARG A 51 -7.04 15.27 -13.92
N THR A 52 -6.09 14.35 -14.04
CA THR A 52 -4.72 14.62 -14.48
C THR A 52 -4.57 14.60 -16.01
N ARG A 53 -5.65 14.40 -16.76
CA ARG A 53 -5.64 14.34 -18.23
C ARG A 53 -4.65 13.31 -18.78
N PHE A 54 -4.64 12.11 -18.20
CA PHE A 54 -3.75 11.01 -18.59
C PHE A 54 -2.26 11.37 -18.52
N LEU A 55 -1.87 12.26 -17.61
CA LEU A 55 -0.51 12.76 -17.48
C LEU A 55 0.51 11.62 -17.33
N THR A 56 0.18 10.61 -16.52
CA THR A 56 1.03 9.47 -16.25
C THR A 56 1.35 8.68 -17.52
N TRP A 57 0.35 8.48 -18.38
CA TRP A 57 0.50 7.76 -19.64
C TRP A 57 1.28 8.56 -20.68
N ARG A 58 0.99 9.83 -20.78
CA ARG A 58 1.66 10.73 -21.73
C ARG A 58 3.15 10.88 -21.46
N ASN A 59 3.54 10.85 -20.18
CA ASN A 59 4.92 11.06 -19.76
C ASN A 59 5.64 9.77 -19.36
N LEU A 60 5.04 8.60 -19.58
CA LEU A 60 5.63 7.31 -19.21
C LEU A 60 7.00 7.08 -19.87
N GLY A 61 7.13 7.39 -21.15
CA GLY A 61 8.41 7.27 -21.88
C GLY A 61 9.50 8.18 -21.33
N TYR A 62 9.14 9.42 -20.97
CA TYR A 62 10.08 10.35 -20.34
C TYR A 62 10.49 9.84 -18.93
N ALA A 63 9.54 9.37 -18.13
CA ALA A 63 9.81 8.84 -16.80
C ALA A 63 10.75 7.62 -16.86
N LEU A 64 10.51 6.68 -17.76
CA LEU A 64 11.38 5.52 -17.96
C LEU A 64 12.80 5.94 -18.39
N LYS A 65 12.91 6.84 -19.36
CA LYS A 65 14.20 7.35 -19.82
C LYS A 65 14.95 8.04 -18.68
N SER A 66 14.29 8.90 -17.91
CA SER A 66 14.93 9.65 -16.81
C SER A 66 15.35 8.76 -15.64
N THR A 67 14.68 7.63 -15.42
CA THR A 67 14.97 6.73 -14.30
C THR A 67 16.02 5.67 -14.67
N LEU A 68 16.01 5.19 -15.93
CA LEU A 68 16.90 4.12 -16.38
C LEU A 68 18.19 4.63 -17.07
N SER A 69 18.31 5.94 -17.28
CA SER A 69 19.51 6.51 -17.92
C SER A 69 20.77 6.29 -17.10
N LYS A 70 21.93 6.29 -17.77
CA LYS A 70 23.24 6.18 -17.09
C LYS A 70 23.46 7.30 -16.06
N GLU A 71 22.94 8.49 -16.33
CA GLU A 71 23.02 9.64 -15.42
C GLU A 71 22.18 9.44 -14.14
N ALA A 72 21.02 8.78 -14.26
CA ALA A 72 20.14 8.47 -13.11
C ALA A 72 20.77 7.47 -12.12
N ARG A 73 21.75 6.69 -12.58
CA ARG A 73 22.45 5.71 -11.72
C ARG A 73 23.57 6.34 -10.88
N THR A 74 24.19 7.41 -11.38
CA THR A 74 25.43 7.95 -10.82
C THR A 74 25.26 9.30 -10.15
N LYS A 75 24.24 10.07 -10.51
CA LYS A 75 24.05 11.43 -9.98
C LYS A 75 22.71 11.55 -9.25
N SER A 76 22.77 12.01 -8.02
CA SER A 76 21.61 12.56 -7.31
C SER A 76 21.31 13.94 -7.92
N HIS A 77 20.31 14.03 -8.78
CA HIS A 77 19.82 15.30 -9.30
C HIS A 77 18.69 15.81 -8.41
N GLY A 78 18.99 16.75 -7.52
CA GLY A 78 18.01 17.39 -6.67
C GLY A 78 18.32 17.29 -5.19
N GLU A 79 17.42 17.83 -4.36
CA GLU A 79 17.50 17.82 -2.91
C GLU A 79 17.03 16.48 -2.32
N GLY A 80 17.57 15.35 -2.78
CA GLY A 80 17.20 14.01 -2.31
C GLY A 80 18.45 13.25 -1.82
N ASP A 81 18.25 12.34 -0.85
CA ASP A 81 19.32 11.57 -0.24
C ASP A 81 19.80 10.39 -1.10
N VAL A 82 19.01 10.00 -2.12
CA VAL A 82 19.28 8.82 -2.97
C VAL A 82 19.09 9.13 -4.45
N SER A 83 19.79 8.37 -5.31
CA SER A 83 19.64 8.50 -6.76
C SER A 83 18.26 7.98 -7.24
N PRO A 84 17.74 8.47 -8.38
CA PRO A 84 16.46 8.00 -8.93
C PRO A 84 16.43 6.49 -9.18
N PHE A 85 17.54 5.91 -9.60
CA PHE A 85 17.65 4.47 -9.80
C PHE A 85 17.62 3.71 -8.47
N SER A 86 18.32 4.19 -7.45
CA SER A 86 18.29 3.59 -6.11
C SER A 86 16.90 3.65 -5.49
N ALA A 87 16.19 4.77 -5.65
CA ALA A 87 14.80 4.91 -5.21
C ALA A 87 13.87 3.90 -5.91
N LEU A 88 14.04 3.70 -7.24
CA LEU A 88 13.28 2.71 -7.98
C LEU A 88 13.54 1.29 -7.48
N THR A 89 14.80 0.90 -7.32
CA THR A 89 15.17 -0.46 -6.88
C THR A 89 14.69 -0.75 -5.47
N THR A 90 14.76 0.23 -4.57
CA THR A 90 14.22 0.13 -3.21
C THR A 90 12.70 -0.03 -3.22
N ALA A 91 11.99 0.77 -4.03
CA ALA A 91 10.54 0.66 -4.17
C ALA A 91 10.12 -0.71 -4.74
N LEU A 92 10.84 -1.22 -5.74
CA LEU A 92 10.58 -2.55 -6.30
C LEU A 92 10.82 -3.65 -5.27
N ALA A 93 11.92 -3.59 -4.53
CA ALA A 93 12.25 -4.56 -3.48
C ALA A 93 11.19 -4.58 -2.37
N ALA A 94 10.65 -3.41 -1.99
CA ALA A 94 9.59 -3.31 -1.00
C ALA A 94 8.20 -3.75 -1.52
N THR A 95 7.98 -3.68 -2.84
CA THR A 95 6.67 -3.99 -3.44
C THR A 95 6.55 -5.46 -3.83
N ILE A 96 7.65 -6.10 -4.23
CA ILE A 96 7.66 -7.51 -4.64
C ILE A 96 7.60 -8.39 -3.39
N GLY A 97 6.44 -8.97 -3.13
CA GLY A 97 6.19 -9.86 -2.00
C GLY A 97 5.43 -11.11 -2.42
N THR A 98 5.05 -11.92 -1.45
CA THR A 98 4.29 -13.17 -1.65
C THR A 98 2.97 -12.94 -2.38
N GLY A 99 2.31 -11.80 -2.18
CA GLY A 99 1.08 -11.41 -2.86
C GLY A 99 1.21 -11.35 -4.38
N ASN A 100 2.38 -10.94 -4.89
CA ASN A 100 2.63 -10.86 -6.34
C ASN A 100 2.84 -12.24 -7.00
N ILE A 101 3.16 -13.25 -6.23
CA ILE A 101 3.38 -14.62 -6.72
C ILE A 101 2.19 -15.50 -6.37
N VAL A 102 1.95 -15.72 -5.08
CA VAL A 102 0.89 -16.59 -4.58
C VAL A 102 -0.49 -15.98 -4.84
N GLY A 103 -0.67 -14.69 -4.56
CA GLY A 103 -1.94 -13.98 -4.77
C GLY A 103 -2.38 -13.98 -6.24
N VAL A 104 -1.45 -13.79 -7.18
CA VAL A 104 -1.76 -13.86 -8.62
C VAL A 104 -2.13 -15.30 -9.01
N ALA A 105 -1.38 -16.30 -8.53
CA ALA A 105 -1.69 -17.71 -8.79
C ALA A 105 -3.07 -18.10 -8.24
N THR A 106 -3.39 -17.69 -7.01
CA THR A 106 -4.70 -17.94 -6.39
C THR A 106 -5.83 -17.26 -7.16
N ALA A 107 -5.63 -16.02 -7.59
CA ALA A 107 -6.61 -15.29 -8.40
C ALA A 107 -6.87 -15.99 -9.76
N MET A 108 -5.82 -16.54 -10.38
CA MET A 108 -5.97 -17.33 -11.61
C MET A 108 -6.71 -18.64 -11.40
N VAL A 109 -6.45 -19.33 -10.29
CA VAL A 109 -7.15 -20.58 -9.95
C VAL A 109 -8.63 -20.33 -9.69
N SER A 110 -8.96 -19.26 -8.96
CA SER A 110 -10.34 -18.93 -8.59
C SER A 110 -11.14 -18.26 -9.71
N GLY A 111 -10.51 -17.35 -10.46
CA GLY A 111 -11.17 -16.51 -11.47
C GLY A 111 -10.86 -16.87 -12.92
N GLY A 112 -10.05 -17.92 -13.15
CA GLY A 112 -9.61 -18.32 -14.47
C GLY A 112 -8.71 -17.29 -15.18
N PRO A 113 -8.42 -17.47 -16.50
CA PRO A 113 -7.56 -16.55 -17.27
C PRO A 113 -8.08 -15.11 -17.33
N GLY A 114 -9.39 -14.91 -17.19
CA GLY A 114 -10.03 -13.61 -17.15
C GLY A 114 -9.56 -12.73 -15.99
N ALA A 115 -9.14 -13.33 -14.88
CA ALA A 115 -8.62 -12.61 -13.72
C ALA A 115 -7.40 -11.74 -14.10
N LEU A 116 -6.49 -12.25 -14.95
CA LEU A 116 -5.32 -11.49 -15.41
C LEU A 116 -5.72 -10.22 -16.18
N VAL A 117 -6.73 -10.31 -17.02
CA VAL A 117 -7.21 -9.16 -17.80
C VAL A 117 -7.75 -8.09 -16.85
N TRP A 118 -8.54 -8.46 -15.86
CA TRP A 118 -9.05 -7.54 -14.85
C TRP A 118 -7.94 -6.94 -13.98
N MET A 119 -6.92 -7.73 -13.63
CA MET A 119 -5.75 -7.24 -12.91
C MET A 119 -4.98 -6.18 -13.73
N TRP A 120 -4.80 -6.37 -15.03
CA TRP A 120 -4.18 -5.38 -15.90
C TRP A 120 -5.00 -4.10 -16.00
N ILE A 121 -6.31 -4.21 -16.18
CA ILE A 121 -7.22 -3.06 -16.21
C ILE A 121 -7.11 -2.27 -14.88
N SER A 122 -7.18 -2.96 -13.75
CA SER A 122 -7.05 -2.34 -12.44
C SER A 122 -5.69 -1.68 -12.22
N ALA A 123 -4.60 -2.33 -12.61
CA ALA A 123 -3.25 -1.79 -12.53
C ALA A 123 -3.07 -0.51 -13.38
N THR A 124 -3.73 -0.44 -14.53
CA THR A 124 -3.75 0.72 -15.39
C THR A 124 -4.24 1.99 -14.67
N PHE A 125 -5.31 1.88 -13.91
CA PHE A 125 -5.84 2.98 -13.10
C PHE A 125 -5.06 3.16 -11.79
N GLY A 126 -4.56 2.09 -11.20
CA GLY A 126 -3.71 2.10 -10.01
C GLY A 126 -2.40 2.87 -10.20
N LEU A 127 -1.84 2.85 -11.42
CA LEU A 127 -0.64 3.60 -11.77
C LEU A 127 -0.79 5.11 -11.49
N THR A 128 -1.93 5.71 -11.86
CA THR A 128 -2.18 7.13 -11.64
C THR A 128 -2.42 7.46 -10.16
N SER A 129 -3.05 6.55 -9.42
CA SER A 129 -3.23 6.70 -7.97
C SER A 129 -1.88 6.73 -7.27
N LYS A 130 -0.98 5.80 -7.62
CA LYS A 130 0.37 5.74 -7.06
C LYS A 130 1.23 6.93 -7.43
N PHE A 131 1.14 7.39 -8.67
CA PHE A 131 1.80 8.63 -9.11
C PHE A 131 1.34 9.84 -8.27
N SER A 132 0.04 9.97 -8.04
CA SER A 132 -0.52 11.06 -7.25
C SER A 132 -0.07 11.00 -5.78
N GLU A 133 -0.01 9.81 -5.19
CA GLU A 133 0.52 9.57 -3.84
C GLU A 133 1.98 10.03 -3.73
N CYS A 134 2.83 9.60 -4.65
CA CYS A 134 4.25 9.97 -4.68
C CYS A 134 4.43 11.49 -4.84
N MET A 135 3.65 12.12 -5.73
CA MET A 135 3.68 13.57 -5.92
C MET A 135 3.29 14.33 -4.64
N LEU A 136 2.26 13.86 -3.95
CA LEU A 136 1.85 14.46 -2.68
C LEU A 136 2.89 14.24 -1.58
N ALA A 137 3.51 13.07 -1.52
CA ALA A 137 4.57 12.76 -0.57
C ALA A 137 5.77 13.69 -0.76
N ILE A 138 6.17 13.98 -1.99
CA ILE A 138 7.25 14.95 -2.30
C ILE A 138 6.83 16.37 -1.94
N LYS A 139 5.60 16.78 -2.30
CA LYS A 139 5.10 18.14 -2.05
C LYS A 139 5.04 18.49 -0.57
N TYR A 140 4.68 17.52 0.28
CA TYR A 140 4.47 17.74 1.72
C TYR A 140 5.59 17.17 2.60
N ARG A 141 6.73 16.79 2.00
CA ARG A 141 7.90 16.32 2.74
C ARG A 141 8.43 17.38 3.71
N GLU A 142 9.10 16.95 4.75
CA GLU A 142 9.78 17.80 5.75
C GLU A 142 11.25 17.40 5.83
N ILE A 143 12.06 18.36 6.25
CA ILE A 143 13.46 18.09 6.61
C ILE A 143 13.50 17.88 8.11
N ASN A 144 13.98 16.72 8.56
CA ASN A 144 14.15 16.42 9.98
C ASN A 144 15.25 17.29 10.61
N ALA A 145 15.29 17.34 11.94
CA ALA A 145 16.35 18.01 12.69
C ALA A 145 17.77 17.51 12.36
N LYS A 146 17.89 16.32 11.77
CA LYS A 146 19.13 15.72 11.28
C LYS A 146 19.49 16.09 9.83
N GLY A 147 18.66 16.89 9.16
CA GLY A 147 18.86 17.23 7.75
C GLY A 147 18.35 16.19 6.74
N GLU A 148 17.72 15.10 7.22
CA GLU A 148 17.20 14.03 6.35
C GLU A 148 15.80 14.35 5.84
N MET A 149 15.48 13.92 4.62
CA MET A 149 14.16 14.12 4.02
C MET A 149 13.16 13.09 4.58
N SER A 150 12.09 13.59 5.19
CA SER A 150 10.97 12.77 5.68
C SER A 150 9.69 13.11 4.95
N GLY A 151 9.02 12.11 4.40
CA GLY A 151 7.79 12.26 3.64
C GLY A 151 6.92 11.01 3.73
N GLY A 152 5.74 11.09 3.13
CA GLY A 152 4.82 9.96 3.06
C GLY A 152 3.38 10.37 3.35
N PRO A 153 2.44 9.38 3.33
CA PRO A 153 1.01 9.63 3.53
C PRO A 153 0.69 10.34 4.85
N MET A 154 1.40 10.00 5.93
CA MET A 154 1.17 10.62 7.24
C MET A 154 1.47 12.14 7.24
N TYR A 155 2.55 12.56 6.57
CA TYR A 155 2.89 13.98 6.42
C TYR A 155 1.89 14.70 5.53
N THR A 156 1.48 14.05 4.45
CA THR A 156 0.46 14.56 3.54
C THR A 156 -0.87 14.78 4.25
N MET A 157 -1.36 13.82 5.02
CA MET A 157 -2.61 13.95 5.78
C MET A 157 -2.55 15.08 6.80
N LYS A 158 -1.42 15.19 7.52
CA LYS A 158 -1.22 16.24 8.53
C LYS A 158 -1.21 17.64 7.94
N LYS A 159 -0.61 17.82 6.74
CA LYS A 159 -0.40 19.14 6.13
C LYS A 159 -1.47 19.56 5.14
N ALA A 160 -2.00 18.60 4.33
CA ALA A 160 -2.93 18.90 3.25
C ALA A 160 -4.36 19.19 3.75
N LEU A 161 -4.76 18.62 4.88
CA LEU A 161 -6.10 18.81 5.42
C LEU A 161 -6.25 20.15 6.12
N LYS A 162 -7.34 20.87 5.78
CA LYS A 162 -7.68 22.18 6.39
C LYS A 162 -7.85 22.08 7.92
N ASN A 163 -8.48 21.00 8.39
CA ASN A 163 -8.64 20.74 9.81
C ASN A 163 -7.41 20.01 10.34
N LYS A 164 -6.51 20.76 10.98
CA LYS A 164 -5.24 20.25 11.51
C LYS A 164 -5.42 19.11 12.54
N ARG A 165 -6.49 19.18 13.37
CA ARG A 165 -6.76 18.14 14.38
C ARG A 165 -7.17 16.83 13.70
N PHE A 166 -8.08 16.90 12.74
CA PHE A 166 -8.51 15.74 11.96
C PHE A 166 -7.36 15.14 11.14
N GLY A 167 -6.54 15.98 10.51
CA GLY A 167 -5.34 15.54 9.80
C GLY A 167 -4.32 14.84 10.69
N ALA A 168 -4.12 15.34 11.92
CA ALA A 168 -3.21 14.72 12.88
C ALA A 168 -3.72 13.34 13.35
N VAL A 169 -5.03 13.20 13.61
CA VAL A 169 -5.64 11.92 14.00
C VAL A 169 -5.51 10.89 12.89
N LEU A 170 -5.82 11.28 11.64
CA LEU A 170 -5.66 10.38 10.48
C LEU A 170 -4.20 9.96 10.26
N ALA A 171 -3.26 10.90 10.39
CA ALA A 171 -1.84 10.61 10.26
C ALA A 171 -1.35 9.63 11.34
N TRP A 172 -1.84 9.80 12.57
CA TRP A 172 -1.52 8.90 13.67
C TRP A 172 -2.11 7.49 13.46
N LEU A 173 -3.39 7.41 13.07
CA LEU A 173 -4.03 6.14 12.74
C LEU A 173 -3.31 5.42 11.59
N PHE A 174 -2.95 6.15 10.54
CA PHE A 174 -2.19 5.58 9.43
C PHE A 174 -0.85 5.02 9.90
N ALA A 175 -0.10 5.77 10.72
CA ALA A 175 1.18 5.32 11.25
C ALA A 175 1.01 4.08 12.13
N LEU A 176 -0.02 4.04 12.98
CA LEU A 176 -0.33 2.89 13.83
C LEU A 176 -0.63 1.63 12.99
N PHE A 177 -1.51 1.75 12.00
CA PHE A 177 -1.85 0.61 11.12
C PHE A 177 -0.67 0.18 10.25
N ALA A 178 0.17 1.12 9.80
CA ALA A 178 1.38 0.79 9.06
C ALA A 178 2.39 -0.01 9.91
N VAL A 179 2.53 0.33 11.20
CA VAL A 179 3.37 -0.44 12.13
C VAL A 179 2.80 -1.84 12.32
N ILE A 180 1.50 -1.98 12.58
CA ILE A 180 0.86 -3.30 12.74
C ILE A 180 1.02 -4.13 11.47
N ALA A 181 0.78 -3.54 10.30
CA ALA A 181 0.92 -4.23 9.02
C ALA A 181 2.36 -4.67 8.74
N SER A 182 3.37 -3.90 9.17
CA SER A 182 4.78 -4.25 8.97
C SER A 182 5.18 -5.53 9.70
N PHE A 183 4.54 -5.88 10.81
CA PHE A 183 4.76 -7.15 11.51
C PHE A 183 4.14 -8.36 10.77
N GLY A 184 3.13 -8.13 9.94
CA GLY A 184 2.47 -9.21 9.17
C GLY A 184 3.07 -9.45 7.79
N ILE A 185 3.85 -8.50 7.27
CA ILE A 185 4.44 -8.57 5.92
C ILE A 185 5.84 -9.19 5.95
N GLY A 186 6.47 -9.27 7.12
CA GLY A 186 7.84 -9.66 7.45
C GLY A 186 8.52 -10.77 6.73
#